data_9d9229fc0b4150ddbf776c2d6bd2d665
#
_entry.id   9d9229fc0b4150ddbf776c2d6bd2d665
#
_cell.length_a   1.000
_cell.length_b   1.000
_cell.length_c   1.000
_cell.angle_alpha   90.00
_cell.angle_beta   90.00
_cell.angle_gamma   90.00
#
_symmetry.space_group_name_H-M   'P 1'
#
loop_
_entity.id
_entity.type
_entity.pdbx_description
1 polymer ?
#
loop_
_entity_poly.entity_id
_entity_poly.type
_entity_poly.pdbx_seq_one_letter_code
_entity_poly.pdbx_strand_id
1 'polypeptide(L)'
;MKNMQKYEQLAITELDAYLFGQGTHYEIYNKMGAHVGVKDGKEGVYFAVWAPAAREVYVIGEFNNWNAYGYDMKKISDGGIYDLFIPGAKAGDMYKFLIISQSGEALYKADPYANQAQLRPETASIVADLSGYEWKDSEWVEKKKTENHLKAPLSIYECHLGSWKKKDDGTEDGFYTYRELAPELAKYVSDMGYTHIELMGIAEYPYDGSWGYQVTGYYAPTARYGTPKDFMYFVDYMHEKGIGVILDWVPAHFPKDAHGLANFDGSCVYEYADPRKGEHPDWGTKVFDYSKNEVANFLIANGMFWVDKFHIDGLSCLLYTSPSPRDRG
;
A
#
# COMPACT_ATOMS: atom_id res chain seq x y z
N MET A 1 3.56 -2.33 28.98
CA MET A 1 2.36 -2.10 28.16
C MET A 1 2.83 -1.45 26.87
N LYS A 2 2.56 -2.05 25.71
CA LYS A 2 2.84 -1.40 24.41
C LYS A 2 2.11 -0.06 24.41
N ASN A 3 2.77 0.99 23.93
CA ASN A 3 2.18 2.33 23.83
C ASN A 3 1.21 2.33 22.64
N MET A 4 0.01 1.75 22.84
CA MET A 4 -1.02 1.72 21.79
C MET A 4 -1.59 3.13 21.62
N GLN A 5 -1.85 3.49 20.36
CA GLN A 5 -2.44 4.79 20.03
C GLN A 5 -3.88 4.89 20.60
N LYS A 6 -4.25 6.07 21.08
CA LYS A 6 -5.61 6.33 21.52
C LYS A 6 -6.52 6.56 20.32
N TYR A 7 -7.79 6.19 20.45
CA TYR A 7 -8.81 6.38 19.41
C TYR A 7 -8.83 7.81 18.85
N GLU A 8 -8.70 8.82 19.73
CA GLU A 8 -8.73 10.23 19.35
C GLU A 8 -7.57 10.62 18.41
N GLN A 9 -6.47 9.86 18.41
CA GLN A 9 -5.34 10.06 17.51
C GLN A 9 -5.55 9.36 16.15
N LEU A 10 -6.33 8.26 16.14
CA LEU A 10 -6.62 7.45 14.96
C LEU A 10 -7.84 7.96 14.19
N ALA A 11 -8.86 8.42 14.92
CA ALA A 11 -10.13 8.85 14.33
C ALA A 11 -9.93 10.00 13.35
N ILE A 12 -10.64 9.93 12.24
CA ILE A 12 -10.70 11.02 11.26
C ILE A 12 -11.48 12.19 11.85
N THR A 13 -10.87 13.36 11.84
CA THR A 13 -11.50 14.62 12.27
C THR A 13 -12.12 15.36 11.10
N GLU A 14 -12.92 16.41 11.38
CA GLU A 14 -13.44 17.30 10.33
C GLU A 14 -12.31 17.95 9.51
N LEU A 15 -11.20 18.30 10.18
CA LEU A 15 -10.03 18.86 9.49
C LEU A 15 -9.38 17.83 8.57
N ASP A 16 -9.23 16.57 9.02
CA ASP A 16 -8.68 15.49 8.17
C ASP A 16 -9.55 15.27 6.93
N ALA A 17 -10.88 15.21 7.10
CA ALA A 17 -11.83 15.06 6.02
C ALA A 17 -11.78 16.24 5.03
N TYR A 18 -11.66 17.47 5.54
CA TYR A 18 -11.51 18.67 4.73
C TYR A 18 -10.21 18.62 3.91
N LEU A 19 -9.06 18.38 4.56
CA LEU A 19 -7.76 18.31 3.88
C LEU A 19 -7.69 17.18 2.84
N PHE A 20 -8.31 16.03 3.14
CA PHE A 20 -8.44 14.93 2.18
C PHE A 20 -9.24 15.34 0.94
N GLY A 21 -10.38 15.99 1.11
CA GLY A 21 -11.19 16.52 0.01
C GLY A 21 -10.51 17.67 -0.77
N GLN A 22 -9.51 18.35 -0.16
CA GLN A 22 -8.65 19.32 -0.85
C GLN A 22 -7.44 18.68 -1.54
N GLY A 23 -7.19 17.38 -1.34
CA GLY A 23 -6.03 16.70 -1.90
C GLY A 23 -4.70 17.01 -1.20
N THR A 24 -4.74 17.49 0.05
CA THR A 24 -3.55 18.02 0.77
C THR A 24 -3.25 17.29 2.09
N HIS A 25 -3.93 16.19 2.37
CA HIS A 25 -3.66 15.38 3.56
C HIS A 25 -2.64 14.28 3.26
N TYR A 26 -1.38 14.61 3.16
CA TYR A 26 -0.33 13.69 2.70
C TYR A 26 0.02 12.56 3.68
N GLU A 27 -0.44 12.64 4.93
CA GLU A 27 -0.27 11.60 5.96
C GLU A 27 -1.58 10.87 6.30
N ILE A 28 -2.59 10.93 5.43
CA ILE A 28 -3.91 10.34 5.66
C ILE A 28 -3.84 8.81 5.91
N TYR A 29 -2.77 8.15 5.43
CA TYR A 29 -2.50 6.72 5.69
C TYR A 29 -2.31 6.37 7.17
N ASN A 30 -2.10 7.36 8.05
CA ASN A 30 -2.07 7.14 9.49
C ASN A 30 -3.48 7.02 10.11
N LYS A 31 -4.52 7.26 9.31
CA LYS A 31 -5.93 7.29 9.75
C LYS A 31 -6.86 6.46 8.87
N MET A 32 -6.69 6.50 7.54
CA MET A 32 -7.42 5.61 6.61
C MET A 32 -6.87 4.19 6.70
N GLY A 33 -7.74 3.21 6.49
CA GLY A 33 -7.40 1.80 6.63
C GLY A 33 -7.70 1.24 8.01
N ALA A 34 -6.91 0.28 8.48
CA ALA A 34 -7.10 -0.43 9.74
C ALA A 34 -5.94 -0.16 10.71
N HIS A 35 -6.24 0.43 11.88
CA HIS A 35 -5.24 0.81 12.87
C HIS A 35 -5.58 0.26 14.25
N VAL A 36 -4.61 -0.45 14.86
CA VAL A 36 -4.75 -0.95 16.24
C VAL A 36 -4.71 0.20 17.24
N GLY A 37 -5.60 0.20 18.22
CA GLY A 37 -5.67 1.26 19.20
C GLY A 37 -6.56 0.94 20.39
N VAL A 38 -6.77 1.95 21.25
CA VAL A 38 -7.58 1.84 22.46
C VAL A 38 -8.68 2.91 22.46
N LYS A 39 -9.93 2.48 22.63
CA LYS A 39 -11.10 3.34 22.81
C LYS A 39 -11.80 2.98 24.12
N ASP A 40 -12.04 3.96 24.98
CA ASP A 40 -12.73 3.77 26.28
C ASP A 40 -12.12 2.63 27.11
N GLY A 41 -10.77 2.51 27.09
CA GLY A 41 -10.04 1.47 27.81
C GLY A 41 -10.09 0.07 27.18
N LYS A 42 -10.72 -0.10 26.03
CA LYS A 42 -10.80 -1.37 25.30
C LYS A 42 -9.86 -1.34 24.10
N GLU A 43 -9.00 -2.35 24.01
CA GLU A 43 -8.18 -2.59 22.83
C GLU A 43 -9.05 -3.04 21.64
N GLY A 44 -8.67 -2.63 20.42
CA GLY A 44 -9.41 -2.93 19.22
C GLY A 44 -8.74 -2.36 17.97
N VAL A 45 -9.51 -2.28 16.88
CA VAL A 45 -9.06 -1.73 15.61
C VAL A 45 -10.02 -0.65 15.15
N TYR A 46 -9.47 0.47 14.76
CA TYR A 46 -10.19 1.53 14.04
C TYR A 46 -10.08 1.26 12.55
N PHE A 47 -11.20 1.28 11.85
CA PHE A 47 -11.32 1.13 10.40
C PHE A 47 -11.88 2.41 9.80
N ALA A 48 -11.29 2.88 8.70
CA ALA A 48 -11.81 3.99 7.92
C ALA A 48 -11.64 3.74 6.42
N VAL A 49 -12.65 4.10 5.62
CA VAL A 49 -12.65 3.92 4.17
C VAL A 49 -13.40 5.05 3.47
N TRP A 50 -12.93 5.38 2.27
CA TRP A 50 -13.58 6.35 1.38
C TRP A 50 -14.41 5.62 0.33
N ALA A 51 -15.74 5.82 0.39
CA ALA A 51 -16.73 5.20 -0.51
C ALA A 51 -17.89 6.19 -0.76
N PRO A 52 -17.68 7.27 -1.53
CA PRO A 52 -18.56 8.43 -1.58
C PRO A 52 -19.98 8.13 -2.11
N ALA A 53 -20.12 7.15 -3.00
CA ALA A 53 -21.40 6.75 -3.56
C ALA A 53 -21.97 5.46 -2.93
N ALA A 54 -21.35 4.94 -1.85
CA ALA A 54 -21.91 3.79 -1.14
C ALA A 54 -23.27 4.13 -0.50
N ARG A 55 -24.21 3.18 -0.53
CA ARG A 55 -25.43 3.24 0.26
C ARG A 55 -25.18 2.85 1.70
N GLU A 56 -24.42 1.76 1.90
CA GLU A 56 -24.05 1.22 3.20
C GLU A 56 -22.62 0.64 3.10
N VAL A 57 -21.88 0.70 4.21
CA VAL A 57 -20.54 0.12 4.31
C VAL A 57 -20.43 -0.66 5.61
N TYR A 58 -19.85 -1.85 5.54
CA TYR A 58 -19.62 -2.74 6.68
C TYR A 58 -18.17 -3.20 6.70
N VAL A 59 -17.65 -3.56 7.89
CA VAL A 59 -16.42 -4.31 8.04
C VAL A 59 -16.74 -5.76 8.36
N ILE A 60 -16.23 -6.70 7.57
CA ILE A 60 -16.36 -8.12 7.79
C ILE A 60 -14.98 -8.75 7.91
N GLY A 61 -14.82 -9.72 8.81
CA GLY A 61 -13.53 -10.35 9.03
C GLY A 61 -13.60 -11.48 10.06
N GLU A 62 -12.44 -11.98 10.48
CA GLU A 62 -12.35 -13.07 11.46
C GLU A 62 -12.98 -12.70 12.81
N PHE A 63 -12.87 -11.46 13.25
CA PHE A 63 -13.41 -10.94 14.51
C PHE A 63 -14.95 -10.98 14.59
N ASN A 64 -15.64 -11.14 13.45
CA ASN A 64 -17.12 -11.23 13.39
C ASN A 64 -17.61 -12.40 12.53
N ASN A 65 -16.75 -13.41 12.31
CA ASN A 65 -17.06 -14.58 11.46
C ASN A 65 -17.57 -14.19 10.07
N TRP A 66 -17.04 -13.11 9.49
CA TRP A 66 -17.39 -12.58 8.18
C TRP A 66 -18.86 -12.14 8.06
N ASN A 67 -19.49 -11.80 9.18
CA ASN A 67 -20.89 -11.38 9.25
C ASN A 67 -20.98 -9.86 9.40
N ALA A 68 -21.76 -9.23 8.52
CA ALA A 68 -21.95 -7.77 8.51
C ALA A 68 -22.88 -7.25 9.62
N TYR A 69 -23.72 -8.11 10.21
CA TYR A 69 -24.75 -7.67 11.17
C TYR A 69 -24.13 -7.03 12.41
N GLY A 70 -24.48 -5.75 12.64
CA GLY A 70 -23.96 -4.97 13.78
C GLY A 70 -22.56 -4.38 13.58
N TYR A 71 -22.02 -4.47 12.35
CA TYR A 71 -20.69 -3.92 11.99
C TYR A 71 -20.79 -2.90 10.86
N ASP A 72 -21.92 -2.17 10.83
CA ASP A 72 -22.16 -1.05 9.94
C ASP A 72 -21.23 0.12 10.29
N MET A 73 -20.55 0.64 9.27
CA MET A 73 -19.69 1.80 9.40
C MET A 73 -20.52 3.09 9.35
N LYS A 74 -20.14 4.06 10.15
CA LYS A 74 -20.80 5.36 10.18
C LYS A 74 -20.19 6.28 9.12
N LYS A 75 -21.05 6.91 8.31
CA LYS A 75 -20.62 8.00 7.43
C LYS A 75 -20.31 9.24 8.29
N ILE A 76 -19.06 9.68 8.26
CA ILE A 76 -18.54 10.77 9.12
C ILE A 76 -18.24 12.06 8.37
N SER A 77 -18.34 12.04 7.04
CA SER A 77 -18.15 13.24 6.20
C SER A 77 -19.09 13.25 5.00
N ASP A 78 -19.45 14.42 4.52
CA ASP A 78 -20.23 14.58 3.28
C ASP A 78 -19.44 14.06 2.07
N GLY A 79 -18.11 14.10 2.12
CA GLY A 79 -17.21 13.54 1.11
C GLY A 79 -17.19 12.02 1.04
N GLY A 80 -17.92 11.32 1.92
CA GLY A 80 -18.10 9.87 1.83
C GLY A 80 -17.05 9.05 2.54
N ILE A 81 -16.47 9.55 3.63
CA ILE A 81 -15.63 8.75 4.52
C ILE A 81 -16.54 8.05 5.53
N TYR A 82 -16.28 6.76 5.74
CA TYR A 82 -16.96 5.91 6.72
C TYR A 82 -15.95 5.39 7.74
N ASP A 83 -16.34 5.27 9.01
CA ASP A 83 -15.49 4.71 10.05
C ASP A 83 -16.23 3.77 11.02
N LEU A 84 -15.45 2.93 11.70
CA LEU A 84 -15.91 2.06 12.78
C LEU A 84 -14.74 1.66 13.67
N PHE A 85 -14.91 1.68 14.98
CA PHE A 85 -14.00 1.04 15.91
C PHE A 85 -14.58 -0.30 16.41
N ILE A 86 -13.81 -1.38 16.27
CA ILE A 86 -14.22 -2.73 16.66
C ILE A 86 -13.39 -3.18 17.85
N PRO A 87 -13.97 -3.21 19.07
CA PRO A 87 -13.31 -3.75 20.25
C PRO A 87 -13.02 -5.23 20.09
N GLY A 88 -11.81 -5.68 20.47
CA GLY A 88 -11.38 -7.08 20.42
C GLY A 88 -10.81 -7.52 19.08
N ALA A 89 -11.01 -6.76 18.00
CA ALA A 89 -10.23 -6.96 16.76
C ALA A 89 -8.76 -6.61 17.02
N LYS A 90 -7.83 -7.26 16.32
CA LYS A 90 -6.40 -7.18 16.62
C LYS A 90 -5.53 -7.31 15.37
N ALA A 91 -4.26 -6.99 15.51
CA ALA A 91 -3.26 -7.26 14.47
C ALA A 91 -3.24 -8.76 14.10
N GLY A 92 -3.20 -9.03 12.81
CA GLY A 92 -3.28 -10.36 12.22
C GLY A 92 -4.67 -10.78 11.77
N ASP A 93 -5.73 -10.13 12.24
CA ASP A 93 -7.09 -10.46 11.79
C ASP A 93 -7.27 -10.11 10.30
N MET A 94 -7.86 -11.03 9.54
CA MET A 94 -8.23 -10.81 8.14
C MET A 94 -9.59 -10.11 8.05
N TYR A 95 -9.71 -9.19 7.09
CA TYR A 95 -10.94 -8.41 6.88
C TYR A 95 -11.13 -7.97 5.44
N LYS A 96 -12.37 -7.56 5.13
CA LYS A 96 -12.78 -6.83 3.92
C LYS A 96 -13.79 -5.75 4.27
N PHE A 97 -13.94 -4.79 3.38
CA PHE A 97 -15.12 -3.92 3.38
C PHE A 97 -16.22 -4.58 2.52
N LEU A 98 -17.40 -4.73 3.09
CA LEU A 98 -18.62 -5.03 2.35
C LEU A 98 -19.34 -3.71 2.07
N ILE A 99 -19.39 -3.34 0.79
CA ILE A 99 -20.00 -2.09 0.34
C ILE A 99 -21.28 -2.43 -0.41
N ILE A 100 -22.38 -1.81 0.00
CA ILE A 100 -23.65 -1.90 -0.72
C ILE A 100 -23.76 -0.66 -1.61
N SER A 101 -23.77 -0.89 -2.92
CA SER A 101 -23.89 0.18 -3.91
C SER A 101 -25.29 0.81 -3.92
N GLN A 102 -25.45 1.92 -4.62
CA GLN A 102 -26.78 2.54 -4.82
C GLN A 102 -27.77 1.62 -5.53
N SER A 103 -27.31 0.70 -6.38
CA SER A 103 -28.15 -0.30 -7.03
C SER A 103 -28.55 -1.48 -6.13
N GLY A 104 -27.92 -1.58 -4.94
CA GLY A 104 -28.14 -2.69 -4.00
C GLY A 104 -27.18 -3.86 -4.21
N GLU A 105 -26.18 -3.75 -5.09
CA GLU A 105 -25.15 -4.76 -5.29
C GLU A 105 -24.20 -4.81 -4.08
N ALA A 106 -23.84 -6.02 -3.65
CA ALA A 106 -22.90 -6.28 -2.57
C ALA A 106 -21.48 -6.45 -3.14
N LEU A 107 -20.60 -5.56 -2.79
CA LEU A 107 -19.21 -5.52 -3.26
C LEU A 107 -18.25 -5.85 -2.10
N TYR A 108 -17.44 -6.89 -2.26
CA TYR A 108 -16.45 -7.33 -1.28
C TYR A 108 -15.08 -6.77 -1.64
N LYS A 109 -14.66 -5.70 -0.98
CA LYS A 109 -13.47 -4.94 -1.32
C LYS A 109 -12.34 -5.15 -0.32
N ALA A 110 -11.12 -5.33 -0.81
CA ALA A 110 -9.93 -5.14 -0.01
C ALA A 110 -9.79 -3.67 0.40
N ASP A 111 -9.11 -3.42 1.49
CA ASP A 111 -8.88 -2.06 1.97
C ASP A 111 -7.82 -1.36 1.10
N PRO A 112 -8.14 -0.22 0.47
CA PRO A 112 -7.19 0.54 -0.34
C PRO A 112 -5.95 1.00 0.41
N TYR A 113 -6.04 1.17 1.73
CA TYR A 113 -4.95 1.60 2.61
C TYR A 113 -4.38 0.46 3.47
N ALA A 114 -4.74 -0.80 3.21
CA ALA A 114 -4.21 -1.93 3.95
C ALA A 114 -2.69 -1.97 3.88
N ASN A 115 -2.03 -2.15 5.04
CA ASN A 115 -0.58 -2.27 5.11
C ASN A 115 -0.09 -3.71 4.96
N GLN A 116 -1.01 -4.68 4.90
CA GLN A 116 -0.72 -6.09 4.64
C GLN A 116 -1.90 -6.74 3.92
N ALA A 117 -1.59 -7.56 2.93
CA ALA A 117 -2.55 -8.35 2.19
C ALA A 117 -2.35 -9.85 2.49
N GLN A 118 -3.42 -10.61 2.32
CA GLN A 118 -3.35 -12.07 2.29
C GLN A 118 -2.59 -12.52 1.04
N LEU A 119 -1.85 -13.64 1.17
CA LEU A 119 -1.14 -14.21 0.02
C LEU A 119 -2.15 -14.68 -1.04
N ARG A 120 -1.84 -14.37 -2.30
CA ARG A 120 -2.64 -14.84 -3.43
C ARG A 120 -2.79 -16.36 -3.44
N PRO A 121 -3.88 -16.95 -3.96
CA PRO A 121 -4.99 -16.29 -4.70
C PRO A 121 -6.02 -15.56 -3.82
N GLU A 122 -5.83 -15.59 -2.53
CA GLU A 122 -6.73 -14.98 -1.56
C GLU A 122 -6.66 -13.43 -1.64
N THR A 123 -7.71 -12.76 -1.16
CA THR A 123 -7.91 -11.33 -1.44
C THR A 123 -8.31 -10.49 -0.23
N ALA A 124 -8.15 -11.02 0.99
CA ALA A 124 -8.43 -10.23 2.19
C ALA A 124 -7.27 -9.30 2.52
N SER A 125 -7.60 -8.19 3.17
CA SER A 125 -6.65 -7.36 3.89
C SER A 125 -6.36 -7.95 5.27
N ILE A 126 -5.18 -7.68 5.82
CA ILE A 126 -4.79 -8.11 7.16
C ILE A 126 -4.50 -6.86 7.99
N VAL A 127 -5.04 -6.80 9.20
CA VAL A 127 -4.72 -5.73 10.15
C VAL A 127 -3.24 -5.81 10.50
N ALA A 128 -2.46 -4.84 10.06
CA ALA A 128 -1.02 -4.79 10.32
C ALA A 128 -0.71 -3.78 11.43
N ASP A 129 0.14 -4.18 12.37
CA ASP A 129 0.78 -3.26 13.31
C ASP A 129 2.22 -3.01 12.85
N LEU A 130 2.45 -1.87 12.22
CA LEU A 130 3.80 -1.45 11.77
C LEU A 130 4.65 -0.90 12.91
N SER A 131 4.07 -0.66 14.08
CA SER A 131 4.79 -0.13 15.25
C SER A 131 5.78 -1.13 15.83
N GLY A 132 6.75 -0.62 16.58
CA GLY A 132 7.70 -1.45 17.34
C GLY A 132 8.75 -2.17 16.49
N TYR A 133 8.94 -1.82 15.23
CA TYR A 133 10.16 -2.14 14.50
C TYR A 133 11.28 -1.18 14.94
N GLU A 134 12.41 -1.73 15.33
CA GLU A 134 13.58 -0.95 15.78
C GLU A 134 14.56 -0.84 14.61
N TRP A 135 14.51 0.31 13.93
CA TRP A 135 15.41 0.63 12.83
C TRP A 135 16.85 0.79 13.30
N LYS A 136 17.80 0.29 12.54
CA LYS A 136 19.25 0.40 12.78
C LYS A 136 19.94 1.30 11.77
N ASP A 137 19.20 1.90 10.88
CA ASP A 137 19.68 2.70 9.74
C ASP A 137 20.00 4.17 10.08
N SER A 138 20.15 4.52 11.35
CA SER A 138 20.38 5.90 11.80
C SER A 138 21.60 6.57 11.13
N GLU A 139 22.68 5.80 10.90
CA GLU A 139 23.88 6.30 10.20
C GLU A 139 23.57 6.63 8.74
N TRP A 140 22.79 5.79 8.07
CA TRP A 140 22.34 6.01 6.70
C TRP A 140 21.45 7.25 6.58
N VAL A 141 20.49 7.41 7.49
CA VAL A 141 19.58 8.57 7.54
C VAL A 141 20.37 9.87 7.76
N GLU A 142 21.38 9.87 8.65
CA GLU A 142 22.21 11.04 8.91
C GLU A 142 23.12 11.36 7.72
N LYS A 143 23.69 10.35 7.10
CA LYS A 143 24.49 10.49 5.87
C LYS A 143 23.67 11.17 4.76
N LYS A 144 22.42 10.75 4.55
CA LYS A 144 21.53 11.38 3.55
C LYS A 144 21.29 12.88 3.79
N LYS A 145 21.29 13.34 5.05
CA LYS A 145 21.12 14.77 5.37
C LYS A 145 22.35 15.62 5.06
N THR A 146 23.53 15.02 5.16
CA THR A 146 24.80 15.73 5.06
C THR A 146 25.44 15.65 3.68
N GLU A 147 25.18 14.59 2.93
CA GLU A 147 25.73 14.39 1.59
C GLU A 147 24.90 15.08 0.50
N ASN A 148 25.60 15.68 -0.46
CA ASN A 148 24.94 16.23 -1.66
C ASN A 148 24.76 15.11 -2.71
N HIS A 149 23.63 14.41 -2.65
CA HIS A 149 23.32 13.28 -3.54
C HIS A 149 23.34 13.66 -5.03
N LEU A 150 23.11 14.92 -5.39
CA LEU A 150 23.20 15.37 -6.78
C LEU A 150 24.64 15.42 -7.32
N LYS A 151 25.64 15.32 -6.44
CA LYS A 151 27.06 15.31 -6.80
C LYS A 151 27.76 13.96 -6.56
N ALA A 152 27.07 13.04 -5.91
CA ALA A 152 27.58 11.70 -5.69
C ALA A 152 27.36 10.81 -6.93
N PRO A 153 28.27 9.87 -7.22
CA PRO A 153 28.03 8.88 -8.25
C PRO A 153 26.83 7.99 -7.87
N LEU A 154 25.96 7.74 -8.82
CA LEU A 154 24.80 6.87 -8.67
C LEU A 154 24.90 5.70 -9.64
N SER A 155 24.89 4.48 -9.10
CA SER A 155 24.82 3.24 -9.87
C SER A 155 23.71 2.37 -9.30
N ILE A 156 22.69 2.05 -10.09
CA ILE A 156 21.47 1.38 -9.67
C ILE A 156 21.43 -0.04 -10.25
N TYR A 157 21.13 -1.01 -9.41
CA TYR A 157 20.81 -2.37 -9.81
C TYR A 157 19.29 -2.59 -9.74
N GLU A 158 18.64 -2.68 -10.88
CA GLU A 158 17.21 -2.99 -10.98
C GLU A 158 16.96 -4.48 -10.82
N CYS A 159 15.99 -4.86 -9.99
CA CYS A 159 15.78 -6.24 -9.60
C CYS A 159 14.32 -6.55 -9.27
N HIS A 160 13.80 -7.65 -9.84
CA HIS A 160 12.55 -8.26 -9.40
C HIS A 160 12.85 -9.43 -8.45
N LEU A 161 12.49 -9.30 -7.17
CA LEU A 161 12.87 -10.26 -6.12
C LEU A 161 12.45 -11.70 -6.43
N GLY A 162 11.25 -11.89 -6.99
CA GLY A 162 10.71 -13.22 -7.28
C GLY A 162 11.40 -13.94 -8.46
N SER A 163 12.15 -13.23 -9.31
CA SER A 163 12.89 -13.83 -10.44
C SER A 163 14.40 -13.76 -10.29
N TRP A 164 14.92 -12.96 -9.35
CA TRP A 164 16.35 -12.81 -9.13
C TRP A 164 17.00 -14.14 -8.71
N LYS A 165 16.35 -14.86 -7.80
CA LYS A 165 16.78 -16.18 -7.36
C LYS A 165 15.58 -17.02 -6.95
N LYS A 166 15.64 -18.32 -7.25
CA LYS A 166 14.60 -19.29 -6.89
C LYS A 166 15.19 -20.38 -5.99
N LYS A 167 14.37 -20.86 -5.03
CA LYS A 167 14.67 -22.05 -4.24
C LYS A 167 14.33 -23.30 -5.03
N ASP A 168 15.13 -24.34 -4.82
CA ASP A 168 14.82 -25.71 -5.24
C ASP A 168 14.42 -26.52 -4.00
N ASP A 169 13.30 -26.13 -3.39
CA ASP A 169 12.80 -26.71 -2.14
C ASP A 169 11.45 -27.46 -2.32
N GLY A 170 11.02 -27.61 -3.58
CA GLY A 170 9.77 -28.29 -3.95
C GLY A 170 8.51 -27.44 -3.74
N THR A 171 8.65 -26.16 -3.34
CA THR A 171 7.51 -25.25 -3.33
C THR A 171 7.19 -24.77 -4.74
N GLU A 172 5.90 -24.54 -5.03
CA GLU A 172 5.43 -24.15 -6.38
C GLU A 172 6.11 -22.86 -6.86
N ASP A 173 6.21 -21.87 -5.99
CA ASP A 173 6.77 -20.57 -6.33
C ASP A 173 8.30 -20.51 -6.20
N GLY A 174 8.89 -21.23 -5.26
CA GLY A 174 10.31 -21.22 -4.96
C GLY A 174 10.83 -19.84 -4.55
N PHE A 175 9.99 -18.99 -3.92
CA PHE A 175 10.39 -17.64 -3.53
C PHE A 175 11.26 -17.65 -2.27
N TYR A 176 12.27 -16.81 -2.27
CA TYR A 176 12.97 -16.40 -1.06
C TYR A 176 12.18 -15.34 -0.32
N THR A 177 12.26 -15.36 1.00
CA THR A 177 11.68 -14.30 1.84
C THR A 177 12.54 -13.03 1.79
N TYR A 178 11.94 -11.89 2.17
CA TYR A 178 12.66 -10.62 2.34
C TYR A 178 13.93 -10.79 3.20
N ARG A 179 13.80 -11.56 4.30
CA ARG A 179 14.92 -11.79 5.23
C ARG A 179 16.02 -12.66 4.65
N GLU A 180 15.70 -13.64 3.85
CA GLU A 180 16.68 -14.51 3.18
C GLU A 180 17.39 -13.77 2.05
N LEU A 181 16.65 -12.93 1.29
CA LEU A 181 17.21 -12.16 0.18
C LEU A 181 18.15 -11.05 0.64
N ALA A 182 17.86 -10.40 1.77
CA ALA A 182 18.61 -9.23 2.22
C ALA A 182 20.14 -9.45 2.24
N PRO A 183 20.69 -10.47 2.91
CA PRO A 183 22.14 -10.67 2.95
C PRO A 183 22.74 -11.08 1.60
N GLU A 184 22.03 -11.88 0.82
CA GLU A 184 22.56 -12.37 -0.47
C GLU A 184 22.59 -11.25 -1.51
N LEU A 185 21.52 -10.48 -1.59
CA LEU A 185 21.39 -9.38 -2.54
C LEU A 185 22.31 -8.21 -2.17
N ALA A 186 22.39 -7.87 -0.89
CA ALA A 186 23.33 -6.85 -0.41
C ALA A 186 24.79 -7.20 -0.74
N LYS A 187 25.17 -8.47 -0.56
CA LYS A 187 26.50 -8.94 -0.94
C LYS A 187 26.76 -8.80 -2.44
N TYR A 188 25.80 -9.23 -3.27
CA TYR A 188 25.93 -9.14 -4.73
C TYR A 188 26.06 -7.69 -5.20
N VAL A 189 25.17 -6.80 -4.72
CA VAL A 189 25.15 -5.38 -5.08
C VAL A 189 26.46 -4.69 -4.68
N SER A 190 26.97 -4.99 -3.47
CA SER A 190 28.26 -4.45 -2.98
C SER A 190 29.44 -4.97 -3.78
N ASP A 191 29.51 -6.27 -4.04
CA ASP A 191 30.62 -6.89 -4.80
C ASP A 191 30.70 -6.33 -6.23
N MET A 192 29.55 -6.00 -6.82
CA MET A 192 29.44 -5.41 -8.16
C MET A 192 29.65 -3.89 -8.20
N GLY A 193 29.73 -3.23 -7.03
CA GLY A 193 29.97 -1.80 -6.92
C GLY A 193 28.74 -0.90 -7.19
N TYR A 194 27.51 -1.43 -7.08
CA TYR A 194 26.31 -0.63 -7.13
C TYR A 194 26.10 0.14 -5.83
N THR A 195 25.50 1.33 -5.93
CA THR A 195 25.18 2.19 -4.78
C THR A 195 23.75 2.04 -4.31
N HIS A 196 22.84 1.65 -5.19
CA HIS A 196 21.43 1.50 -4.92
C HIS A 196 20.87 0.25 -5.59
N ILE A 197 19.76 -0.24 -5.04
CA ILE A 197 18.90 -1.24 -5.66
C ILE A 197 17.55 -0.60 -5.99
N GLU A 198 17.03 -0.87 -7.18
CA GLU A 198 15.67 -0.54 -7.58
C GLU A 198 14.82 -1.81 -7.58
N LEU A 199 13.76 -1.82 -6.78
CA LEU A 199 12.90 -2.98 -6.58
C LEU A 199 11.64 -2.87 -7.42
N MET A 200 11.46 -3.79 -8.36
CA MET A 200 10.25 -3.96 -9.15
C MET A 200 9.20 -4.74 -8.35
N GLY A 201 7.91 -4.37 -8.48
CA GLY A 201 6.79 -5.17 -8.01
C GLY A 201 6.72 -5.38 -6.50
N ILE A 202 6.98 -4.36 -5.70
CA ILE A 202 6.91 -4.46 -4.23
C ILE A 202 5.51 -4.17 -3.69
N ALA A 203 4.73 -3.28 -4.27
CA ALA A 203 3.32 -3.12 -3.89
C ALA A 203 2.52 -4.38 -4.24
N GLU A 204 1.53 -4.77 -3.40
CA GLU A 204 0.80 -6.04 -3.57
C GLU A 204 0.00 -6.10 -4.89
N TYR A 205 0.06 -7.24 -5.54
CA TYR A 205 -0.59 -7.50 -6.84
C TYR A 205 -1.06 -8.96 -6.96
N PRO A 206 -2.18 -9.25 -7.67
CA PRO A 206 -2.75 -10.60 -7.73
C PRO A 206 -2.08 -11.49 -8.78
N TYR A 207 -1.62 -10.94 -9.89
CA TYR A 207 -1.18 -11.70 -11.06
C TYR A 207 0.33 -11.64 -11.27
N ASP A 208 1.02 -12.76 -11.10
CA ASP A 208 2.49 -12.86 -11.20
C ASP A 208 3.04 -12.43 -12.55
N GLY A 209 2.33 -12.73 -13.64
CA GLY A 209 2.72 -12.35 -14.99
C GLY A 209 2.76 -10.83 -15.23
N SER A 210 2.17 -10.03 -14.31
CA SER A 210 2.27 -8.57 -14.37
C SER A 210 3.58 -8.02 -13.84
N TRP A 211 4.41 -8.83 -13.19
CA TRP A 211 5.64 -8.42 -12.49
C TRP A 211 5.44 -7.31 -11.44
N GLY A 212 4.21 -7.16 -10.94
CA GLY A 212 3.83 -6.13 -9.99
C GLY A 212 3.32 -4.82 -10.62
N TYR A 213 3.14 -4.78 -11.94
CA TYR A 213 2.57 -3.59 -12.60
C TYR A 213 1.04 -3.49 -12.55
N GLN A 214 0.35 -4.53 -12.06
CA GLN A 214 -1.10 -4.53 -11.84
C GLN A 214 -1.40 -4.51 -10.32
N VAL A 215 -1.10 -3.39 -9.69
CA VAL A 215 -1.19 -3.19 -8.24
C VAL A 215 -2.64 -3.18 -7.76
N THR A 216 -2.93 -3.96 -6.71
CA THR A 216 -4.22 -3.93 -5.98
C THR A 216 -4.06 -3.42 -4.54
N GLY A 217 -2.88 -3.53 -3.94
CA GLY A 217 -2.58 -3.09 -2.58
C GLY A 217 -1.44 -2.06 -2.56
N TYR A 218 -1.77 -0.79 -2.77
CA TYR A 218 -0.79 0.30 -2.91
C TYR A 218 0.03 0.56 -1.63
N TYR A 219 -0.55 0.26 -0.46
CA TYR A 219 0.06 0.52 0.85
C TYR A 219 0.56 -0.76 1.53
N ALA A 220 0.64 -1.89 0.82
CA ALA A 220 1.10 -3.16 1.34
C ALA A 220 2.30 -3.67 0.54
N PRO A 221 3.43 -4.01 1.19
CA PRO A 221 4.45 -4.84 0.55
C PRO A 221 3.86 -6.19 0.19
N THR A 222 4.22 -6.72 -0.98
CA THR A 222 3.66 -7.99 -1.43
C THR A 222 3.91 -9.14 -0.43
N ALA A 223 2.86 -9.88 -0.13
CA ALA A 223 2.90 -11.01 0.78
C ALA A 223 3.74 -12.19 0.27
N ARG A 224 4.13 -12.18 -1.00
CA ARG A 224 4.95 -13.23 -1.64
C ARG A 224 6.26 -13.52 -0.91
N TYR A 225 6.84 -12.49 -0.33
CA TYR A 225 8.19 -12.57 0.27
C TYR A 225 8.19 -12.40 1.79
N GLY A 226 7.01 -12.28 2.41
CA GLY A 226 6.87 -12.16 3.86
C GLY A 226 5.95 -11.04 4.32
N THR A 227 6.14 -10.64 5.57
CA THR A 227 5.34 -9.61 6.23
C THR A 227 5.89 -8.19 5.98
N PRO A 228 5.11 -7.12 6.25
CA PRO A 228 5.62 -5.76 6.21
C PRO A 228 6.86 -5.53 7.06
N LYS A 229 6.95 -6.16 8.24
CA LYS A 229 8.15 -6.06 9.10
C LYS A 229 9.36 -6.81 8.53
N ASP A 230 9.14 -7.84 7.71
CA ASP A 230 10.23 -8.49 6.98
C ASP A 230 10.76 -7.60 5.86
N PHE A 231 9.89 -6.81 5.23
CA PHE A 231 10.32 -5.81 4.26
C PHE A 231 11.05 -4.64 4.94
N MET A 232 10.59 -4.18 6.13
CA MET A 232 11.37 -3.21 6.94
C MET A 232 12.78 -3.75 7.22
N TYR A 233 12.89 -5.02 7.63
CA TYR A 233 14.19 -5.66 7.85
C TYR A 233 15.06 -5.66 6.59
N PHE A 234 14.46 -5.94 5.43
CA PHE A 234 15.18 -5.93 4.16
C PHE A 234 15.79 -4.56 3.87
N VAL A 235 15.01 -3.49 3.99
CA VAL A 235 15.47 -2.11 3.75
C VAL A 235 16.53 -1.71 4.77
N ASP A 236 16.28 -1.96 6.05
CA ASP A 236 17.21 -1.68 7.16
C ASP A 236 18.56 -2.36 6.93
N TYR A 237 18.54 -3.63 6.51
CA TYR A 237 19.76 -4.38 6.18
C TYR A 237 20.53 -3.78 5.00
N MET A 238 19.83 -3.31 3.96
CA MET A 238 20.45 -2.62 2.82
C MET A 238 21.13 -1.34 3.29
N HIS A 239 20.47 -0.54 4.13
CA HIS A 239 21.02 0.70 4.69
C HIS A 239 22.24 0.44 5.58
N GLU A 240 22.23 -0.62 6.43
CA GLU A 240 23.40 -1.04 7.20
C GLU A 240 24.62 -1.39 6.31
N LYS A 241 24.39 -1.78 5.05
CA LYS A 241 25.44 -2.06 4.06
C LYS A 241 25.78 -0.86 3.18
N GLY A 242 25.19 0.30 3.44
CA GLY A 242 25.42 1.51 2.66
C GLY A 242 24.77 1.49 1.27
N ILE A 243 23.71 0.70 1.09
CA ILE A 243 22.96 0.55 -0.17
C ILE A 243 21.61 1.24 -0.03
N GLY A 244 21.31 2.19 -0.91
CA GLY A 244 20.00 2.83 -0.98
C GLY A 244 18.95 1.93 -1.66
N VAL A 245 17.69 2.13 -1.31
CA VAL A 245 16.55 1.36 -1.85
C VAL A 245 15.58 2.27 -2.58
N ILE A 246 15.37 2.00 -3.84
CA ILE A 246 14.42 2.71 -4.73
C ILE A 246 13.28 1.75 -5.03
N LEU A 247 12.04 2.25 -5.05
CA LEU A 247 10.89 1.47 -5.53
C LEU A 247 10.49 1.90 -6.93
N ASP A 248 10.28 0.94 -7.82
CA ASP A 248 9.51 1.13 -9.03
C ASP A 248 8.04 1.32 -8.63
N TRP A 249 7.57 2.56 -8.71
CA TRP A 249 6.27 3.00 -8.22
C TRP A 249 5.33 3.29 -9.39
N VAL A 250 4.16 2.63 -9.37
CA VAL A 250 3.22 2.61 -10.50
C VAL A 250 1.92 3.34 -10.15
N PRO A 251 1.87 4.69 -10.13
CA PRO A 251 0.67 5.47 -9.79
C PRO A 251 -0.26 5.71 -10.98
N ALA A 252 -0.10 4.98 -12.08
CA ALA A 252 -0.77 5.30 -13.35
C ALA A 252 -2.08 4.55 -13.55
N HIS A 253 -2.12 3.28 -13.20
CA HIS A 253 -3.24 2.40 -13.51
C HIS A 253 -3.35 1.25 -12.52
N PHE A 254 -4.48 0.53 -12.53
CA PHE A 254 -4.73 -0.61 -11.67
C PHE A 254 -5.64 -1.65 -12.38
N PRO A 255 -5.58 -2.94 -11.99
CA PRO A 255 -6.36 -4.00 -12.62
C PRO A 255 -7.85 -3.90 -12.28
N LYS A 256 -8.66 -4.64 -13.02
CA LYS A 256 -10.13 -4.69 -12.86
C LYS A 256 -10.59 -5.75 -11.87
N ASP A 257 -9.71 -6.32 -11.07
CA ASP A 257 -10.02 -7.34 -10.08
C ASP A 257 -11.14 -6.87 -9.14
N ALA A 258 -12.14 -7.71 -8.92
CA ALA A 258 -13.36 -7.34 -8.19
C ALA A 258 -13.11 -6.88 -6.75
N HIS A 259 -12.05 -7.38 -6.11
CA HIS A 259 -11.65 -6.97 -4.77
C HIS A 259 -10.84 -5.66 -4.72
N GLY A 260 -10.30 -5.21 -5.87
CA GLY A 260 -9.46 -4.02 -5.99
C GLY A 260 -10.24 -2.71 -6.11
N LEU A 261 -9.55 -1.71 -6.67
CA LEU A 261 -10.06 -0.33 -6.72
C LEU A 261 -11.16 -0.10 -7.76
N ALA A 262 -11.23 -0.93 -8.81
CA ALA A 262 -12.18 -0.75 -9.90
C ALA A 262 -13.63 -0.82 -9.40
N ASN A 263 -14.45 0.17 -9.76
CA ASN A 263 -15.86 0.28 -9.34
C ASN A 263 -16.01 0.11 -7.82
N PHE A 264 -15.21 0.81 -7.04
CA PHE A 264 -14.99 0.53 -5.64
C PHE A 264 -16.26 0.50 -4.79
N ASP A 265 -17.19 1.44 -5.01
CA ASP A 265 -18.48 1.50 -4.33
C ASP A 265 -19.69 1.30 -5.27
N GLY A 266 -19.44 0.70 -6.45
CA GLY A 266 -20.39 0.58 -7.53
C GLY A 266 -20.36 1.77 -8.50
N SER A 267 -19.45 2.70 -8.27
CA SER A 267 -19.16 3.84 -9.14
C SER A 267 -17.67 3.94 -9.47
N CYS A 268 -17.30 4.82 -10.40
CA CYS A 268 -15.91 5.12 -10.71
C CYS A 268 -15.31 6.03 -9.63
N VAL A 269 -14.89 5.44 -8.48
CA VAL A 269 -14.30 6.19 -7.37
C VAL A 269 -12.89 6.64 -7.72
N TYR A 270 -12.01 5.71 -8.07
CA TYR A 270 -10.60 5.94 -8.33
C TYR A 270 -10.30 6.19 -9.81
N GLU A 271 -11.10 5.65 -10.72
CA GLU A 271 -10.91 5.74 -12.16
C GLU A 271 -11.71 6.84 -12.82
N TYR A 272 -11.30 7.24 -14.03
CA TYR A 272 -12.13 8.06 -14.90
C TYR A 272 -13.42 7.32 -15.32
N ALA A 273 -14.54 8.01 -15.27
CA ALA A 273 -15.83 7.47 -15.71
C ALA A 273 -15.94 7.33 -17.24
N ASP A 274 -15.25 8.19 -18.01
CA ASP A 274 -15.20 8.09 -19.48
C ASP A 274 -14.21 6.99 -19.88
N PRO A 275 -14.67 5.87 -20.48
CA PRO A 275 -13.80 4.75 -20.83
C PRO A 275 -12.68 5.10 -21.81
N ARG A 276 -12.83 6.19 -22.59
CA ARG A 276 -11.78 6.67 -23.49
C ARG A 276 -10.57 7.23 -22.75
N LYS A 277 -10.76 7.66 -21.49
CA LYS A 277 -9.71 8.15 -20.58
C LYS A 277 -9.39 7.14 -19.49
N GLY A 278 -10.38 6.36 -19.06
CA GLY A 278 -10.35 5.51 -17.89
C GLY A 278 -9.88 4.09 -18.15
N GLU A 279 -9.51 3.73 -19.38
CA GLU A 279 -9.05 2.37 -19.71
C GLU A 279 -7.80 2.37 -20.56
N HIS A 280 -6.92 1.41 -20.27
CA HIS A 280 -5.86 0.96 -21.15
C HIS A 280 -6.29 -0.38 -21.79
N PRO A 281 -6.84 -0.37 -23.02
CA PRO A 281 -7.39 -1.58 -23.65
C PRO A 281 -6.37 -2.69 -23.80
N ASP A 282 -5.11 -2.34 -24.13
CA ASP A 282 -4.03 -3.29 -24.38
C ASP A 282 -3.58 -4.04 -23.10
N TRP A 283 -3.78 -3.42 -21.92
CA TRP A 283 -3.41 -4.02 -20.63
C TRP A 283 -4.60 -4.48 -19.81
N GLY A 284 -5.82 -4.13 -20.24
CA GLY A 284 -7.04 -4.45 -19.51
C GLY A 284 -7.19 -3.72 -18.17
N THR A 285 -6.47 -2.60 -17.96
CA THR A 285 -6.44 -1.87 -16.69
C THR A 285 -7.27 -0.60 -16.72
N LYS A 286 -7.60 -0.08 -15.52
CA LYS A 286 -8.22 1.23 -15.31
C LYS A 286 -7.16 2.29 -15.08
N VAL A 287 -7.46 3.54 -15.45
CA VAL A 287 -6.59 4.72 -15.26
C VAL A 287 -7.14 5.56 -14.11
N PHE A 288 -6.27 5.96 -13.20
CA PHE A 288 -6.63 6.87 -12.10
C PHE A 288 -7.18 8.20 -12.60
N ASP A 289 -8.26 8.66 -11.98
CA ASP A 289 -8.83 9.99 -12.24
C ASP A 289 -8.08 11.08 -11.46
N TYR A 290 -7.00 11.56 -12.02
CA TYR A 290 -6.16 12.61 -11.41
C TYR A 290 -6.87 13.96 -11.24
N SER A 291 -8.06 14.14 -11.80
CA SER A 291 -8.86 15.36 -11.61
C SER A 291 -9.58 15.41 -10.26
N LYS A 292 -9.66 14.26 -9.57
CA LYS A 292 -10.22 14.16 -8.21
C LYS A 292 -9.14 14.42 -7.17
N ASN A 293 -9.39 15.37 -6.30
CA ASN A 293 -8.45 15.72 -5.23
C ASN A 293 -8.13 14.52 -4.32
N GLU A 294 -9.13 13.72 -3.98
CA GLU A 294 -8.98 12.55 -3.12
C GLU A 294 -8.12 11.47 -3.77
N VAL A 295 -8.21 11.30 -5.09
CA VAL A 295 -7.36 10.36 -5.84
C VAL A 295 -5.92 10.86 -5.92
N ALA A 296 -5.74 12.16 -6.19
CA ALA A 296 -4.41 12.76 -6.15
C ALA A 296 -3.80 12.63 -4.74
N ASN A 297 -4.60 12.88 -3.70
CA ASN A 297 -4.19 12.69 -2.31
C ASN A 297 -3.79 11.24 -2.01
N PHE A 298 -4.59 10.26 -2.46
CA PHE A 298 -4.28 8.83 -2.31
C PHE A 298 -2.91 8.48 -2.88
N LEU A 299 -2.60 8.97 -4.07
CA LEU A 299 -1.32 8.66 -4.74
C LEU A 299 -0.14 9.40 -4.10
N ILE A 300 -0.28 10.69 -3.79
CA ILE A 300 0.79 11.47 -3.14
C ILE A 300 1.09 10.90 -1.74
N ALA A 301 0.04 10.63 -0.96
CA ALA A 301 0.18 10.02 0.35
C ALA A 301 0.80 8.62 0.27
N ASN A 302 0.55 7.86 -0.81
CA ASN A 302 1.19 6.57 -1.04
C ASN A 302 2.72 6.70 -1.24
N GLY A 303 3.17 7.66 -2.04
CA GLY A 303 4.60 7.94 -2.16
C GLY A 303 5.23 8.32 -0.81
N MET A 304 4.56 9.18 -0.03
CA MET A 304 5.01 9.58 1.32
C MET A 304 5.05 8.38 2.28
N PHE A 305 4.06 7.48 2.21
CA PHE A 305 3.99 6.28 3.03
C PHE A 305 5.21 5.37 2.88
N TRP A 306 5.65 5.12 1.66
CA TRP A 306 6.83 4.29 1.42
C TRP A 306 8.11 4.91 2.00
N VAL A 307 8.24 6.23 1.88
CA VAL A 307 9.38 6.97 2.46
C VAL A 307 9.30 6.98 4.00
N ASP A 308 8.11 7.26 4.57
CA ASP A 308 7.92 7.42 6.02
C ASP A 308 7.96 6.07 6.78
N LYS A 309 7.24 5.05 6.27
CA LYS A 309 7.07 3.78 7.00
C LYS A 309 8.15 2.74 6.67
N PHE A 310 8.70 2.79 5.47
CA PHE A 310 9.68 1.81 5.02
C PHE A 310 11.06 2.39 4.71
N HIS A 311 11.28 3.67 5.00
CA HIS A 311 12.55 4.38 4.81
C HIS A 311 13.10 4.31 3.37
N ILE A 312 12.23 4.17 2.37
CA ILE A 312 12.61 4.13 0.97
C ILE A 312 13.31 5.43 0.57
N ASP A 313 14.41 5.32 -0.19
CA ASP A 313 15.28 6.44 -0.55
C ASP A 313 14.81 7.19 -1.81
N GLY A 314 14.08 6.52 -2.67
CA GLY A 314 13.59 7.10 -3.91
C GLY A 314 12.44 6.32 -4.52
N LEU A 315 11.67 7.01 -5.35
CA LEU A 315 10.62 6.42 -6.17
C LEU A 315 11.00 6.60 -7.64
N SER A 316 11.07 5.50 -8.39
CA SER A 316 11.20 5.50 -9.83
C SER A 316 9.80 5.42 -10.42
N CYS A 317 9.39 6.46 -11.13
CA CYS A 317 8.07 6.56 -11.75
C CYS A 317 8.23 6.73 -13.26
N LEU A 318 8.62 5.67 -13.94
CA LEU A 318 8.91 5.73 -15.38
C LEU A 318 7.66 5.55 -16.24
N LEU A 319 6.57 5.05 -15.69
CA LEU A 319 5.45 4.61 -16.49
C LEU A 319 4.51 5.77 -16.84
N TYR A 320 4.49 6.19 -18.12
CA TYR A 320 3.39 6.87 -18.83
C TYR A 320 3.03 8.30 -18.49
N THR A 321 3.93 9.09 -17.98
CA THR A 321 3.62 10.51 -17.74
C THR A 321 3.69 11.38 -18.99
N SER A 322 4.41 10.97 -20.03
CA SER A 322 4.37 11.54 -21.40
C SER A 322 5.28 10.71 -22.29
N PRO A 323 4.94 10.48 -23.57
CA PRO A 323 5.94 10.02 -24.51
C PRO A 323 7.09 11.03 -24.48
N SER A 324 8.30 10.54 -24.24
CA SER A 324 9.52 11.36 -24.35
C SER A 324 9.50 12.09 -25.70
N PRO A 325 9.98 13.33 -25.80
CA PRO A 325 10.16 13.98 -27.09
C PRO A 325 10.95 13.13 -28.09
N ARG A 326 11.72 12.15 -27.62
CA ARG A 326 12.44 11.16 -28.46
C ARG A 326 11.52 10.09 -29.02
N ASP A 327 10.39 9.80 -28.37
CA ASP A 327 9.42 8.79 -28.81
C ASP A 327 8.43 9.33 -29.85
N ARG A 328 8.52 10.61 -30.18
CA ARG A 328 7.75 11.30 -31.22
C ARG A 328 8.49 11.38 -32.55
N GLY A 329 9.45 10.52 -32.76
CA GLY A 329 10.23 10.44 -34.01
C GLY A 329 9.36 10.18 -35.26
#